data_e1dc122c1557933413b0ab473e615510
#
_entry.id   e1dc122c1557933413b0ab473e615510
#
_cell.length_a   1.000
_cell.length_b   1.000
_cell.length_c   1.000
_cell.angle_alpha   90.00
_cell.angle_beta   90.00
_cell.angle_gamma   90.00
#
_symmetry.space_group_name_H-M   'P 1'
#
loop_
_entity.id
_entity.type
_entity.pdbx_description
1 polymer ?
#
loop_
_entity_poly.entity_id
_entity_poly.type
_entity_poly.pdbx_seq_one_letter_code
_entity_poly.pdbx_strand_id
1 'polypeptide(L)'
;LPLALRSKYDDFMHEGSLIVLDGTVLDMMDVYDDLDRFIEENQFDVRCIGYDPYNAKEFIERWAQENGPFGIEKVIQGAKTESVPLGELKKLAEERMLLFDQELMTFAMGNCIAMEDTNGNRKLLKQRHEEKIDSVAAMMDAYIAFKANRDAFE
;
A
#
# COMPACT_ATOMS: atom_id res chain seq x y z
N LEU A 1 10.93 12.30 -14.84
CA LEU A 1 11.19 10.86 -14.73
C LEU A 1 12.26 10.45 -15.75
N PRO A 2 13.28 9.65 -15.35
CA PRO A 2 14.24 9.06 -16.28
C PRO A 2 13.56 8.23 -17.36
N LEU A 3 14.12 8.20 -18.56
CA LEU A 3 13.52 7.51 -19.72
C LEU A 3 13.21 6.02 -19.44
N ALA A 4 14.11 5.33 -18.74
CA ALA A 4 13.92 3.93 -18.37
C ALA A 4 12.71 3.71 -17.44
N LEU A 5 12.43 4.65 -16.53
CA LEU A 5 11.27 4.61 -15.65
C LEU A 5 9.97 4.93 -16.40
N ARG A 6 10.02 5.82 -17.42
CA ARG A 6 8.84 6.12 -18.25
C ARG A 6 8.35 4.88 -19.00
N SER A 7 9.27 4.16 -19.63
CA SER A 7 8.92 2.92 -20.34
C SER A 7 8.28 1.89 -19.44
N LYS A 8 8.81 1.68 -18.21
CA LYS A 8 8.20 0.78 -17.24
C LYS A 8 6.81 1.22 -16.80
N TYR A 9 6.60 2.52 -16.59
CA TYR A 9 5.29 3.04 -16.22
C TYR A 9 4.27 2.91 -17.35
N ASP A 10 4.70 3.06 -18.60
CA ASP A 10 3.87 2.79 -19.76
C ASP A 10 3.44 1.30 -19.80
N ASP A 11 4.35 0.38 -19.47
CA ASP A 11 4.04 -1.05 -19.38
C ASP A 11 3.03 -1.33 -18.25
N PHE A 12 3.19 -0.72 -17.07
CA PHE A 12 2.23 -0.86 -15.95
C PHE A 12 0.85 -0.28 -16.29
N MET A 13 0.79 0.80 -17.06
CA MET A 13 -0.47 1.36 -17.55
C MET A 13 -1.15 0.40 -18.53
N HIS A 14 -0.41 -0.20 -19.46
CA HIS A 14 -0.92 -1.17 -20.43
C HIS A 14 -1.38 -2.47 -19.74
N GLU A 15 -0.67 -2.92 -18.71
CA GLU A 15 -1.06 -4.05 -17.88
C GLU A 15 -2.32 -3.76 -17.02
N GLY A 16 -2.62 -2.49 -16.77
CA GLY A 16 -3.73 -2.06 -15.91
C GLY A 16 -3.42 -2.02 -14.41
N SER A 17 -2.15 -2.20 -14.03
CA SER A 17 -1.71 -2.11 -12.63
C SER A 17 -1.41 -0.68 -12.17
N LEU A 18 -1.33 0.28 -13.11
CA LEU A 18 -1.13 1.69 -12.86
C LEU A 18 -2.19 2.52 -13.55
N ILE A 19 -2.92 3.31 -12.78
CA ILE A 19 -3.90 4.28 -13.28
C ILE A 19 -3.28 5.68 -13.20
N VAL A 20 -3.34 6.41 -14.30
CA VAL A 20 -2.88 7.80 -14.37
C VAL A 20 -4.09 8.71 -14.45
N LEU A 21 -4.19 9.63 -13.50
CA LEU A 21 -5.24 10.64 -13.48
C LEU A 21 -4.79 11.89 -14.26
N ASP A 22 -5.75 12.54 -14.90
CA ASP A 22 -5.49 13.77 -15.63
C ASP A 22 -5.20 14.94 -14.68
N GLY A 23 -4.35 15.87 -15.14
CA GLY A 23 -4.02 17.08 -14.39
C GLY A 23 -2.62 17.10 -13.82
N THR A 24 -2.27 18.24 -13.20
CA THR A 24 -0.95 18.49 -12.60
C THR A 24 -0.92 18.25 -11.09
N VAL A 25 -2.09 18.20 -10.45
CA VAL A 25 -2.27 17.98 -9.02
C VAL A 25 -3.20 16.78 -8.82
N LEU A 26 -2.78 15.84 -7.99
CA LEU A 26 -3.58 14.67 -7.64
C LEU A 26 -4.72 15.09 -6.71
N ASP A 27 -5.97 14.93 -7.16
CA ASP A 27 -7.14 15.08 -6.32
C ASP A 27 -7.43 13.76 -5.59
N MET A 28 -7.41 13.78 -4.27
CA MET A 28 -7.68 12.57 -3.45
C MET A 28 -9.11 12.09 -3.58
N MET A 29 -10.04 12.93 -4.00
CA MET A 29 -11.42 12.49 -4.27
C MET A 29 -11.53 11.70 -5.57
N ASP A 30 -10.73 12.01 -6.58
CA ASP A 30 -10.64 11.19 -7.80
C ASP A 30 -10.03 9.82 -7.47
N VAL A 31 -9.01 9.78 -6.61
CA VAL A 31 -8.44 8.51 -6.10
C VAL A 31 -9.47 7.70 -5.33
N TYR A 32 -10.27 8.36 -4.49
CA TYR A 32 -11.34 7.71 -3.75
C TYR A 32 -12.39 7.10 -4.66
N ASP A 33 -12.88 7.85 -5.64
CA ASP A 33 -13.89 7.40 -6.60
C ASP A 33 -13.39 6.19 -7.41
N ASP A 34 -12.12 6.19 -7.77
CA ASP A 34 -11.51 5.09 -8.51
C ASP A 34 -11.38 3.82 -7.65
N LEU A 35 -10.96 3.96 -6.40
CA LEU A 35 -10.90 2.86 -5.45
C LEU A 35 -12.31 2.30 -5.15
N ASP A 36 -13.29 3.16 -4.94
CA ASP A 36 -14.67 2.77 -4.66
C ASP A 36 -15.25 1.97 -5.83
N ARG A 37 -15.04 2.43 -7.05
CA ARG A 37 -15.42 1.71 -8.28
C ARG A 37 -14.72 0.35 -8.36
N PHE A 38 -13.44 0.27 -8.08
CA PHE A 38 -12.68 -0.99 -8.07
C PHE A 38 -13.24 -1.98 -7.05
N ILE A 39 -13.59 -1.53 -5.86
CA ILE A 39 -14.21 -2.35 -4.83
C ILE A 39 -15.58 -2.88 -5.28
N GLU A 40 -16.41 -2.02 -5.86
CA GLU A 40 -17.73 -2.39 -6.38
C GLU A 40 -17.64 -3.40 -7.54
N GLU A 41 -16.82 -3.12 -8.54
CA GLU A 41 -16.66 -3.97 -9.72
C GLU A 41 -16.15 -5.37 -9.38
N ASN A 42 -15.30 -5.49 -8.35
CA ASN A 42 -14.77 -6.77 -7.88
C ASN A 42 -15.61 -7.40 -6.75
N GLN A 43 -16.66 -6.72 -6.29
CA GLN A 43 -17.53 -7.19 -5.21
C GLN A 43 -16.75 -7.52 -3.91
N PHE A 44 -15.74 -6.72 -3.59
CA PHE A 44 -14.96 -6.89 -2.37
C PHE A 44 -15.76 -6.43 -1.14
N ASP A 45 -15.73 -7.25 -0.10
CA ASP A 45 -16.24 -6.89 1.23
C ASP A 45 -15.05 -6.40 2.07
N VAL A 46 -14.83 -5.09 2.07
CA VAL A 46 -13.71 -4.46 2.78
C VAL A 46 -14.00 -4.37 4.27
N ARG A 47 -13.26 -5.08 5.09
CA ARG A 47 -13.42 -5.16 6.54
C ARG A 47 -12.57 -4.17 7.32
N CYS A 48 -11.46 -3.72 6.75
CA CYS A 48 -10.59 -2.73 7.36
C CYS A 48 -9.78 -2.00 6.30
N ILE A 49 -9.25 -0.85 6.68
CA ILE A 49 -8.34 -0.06 5.86
C ILE A 49 -7.17 0.44 6.71
N GLY A 50 -5.95 0.21 6.24
CA GLY A 50 -4.73 0.77 6.82
C GLY A 50 -4.23 1.95 5.98
N TYR A 51 -3.79 3.01 6.62
CA TYR A 51 -3.35 4.19 5.91
C TYR A 51 -2.20 4.93 6.60
N ASP A 52 -1.32 5.50 5.77
CA ASP A 52 -0.37 6.52 6.18
C ASP A 52 -1.11 7.85 6.37
N PRO A 53 -0.93 8.54 7.52
CA PRO A 53 -1.65 9.79 7.79
C PRO A 53 -1.27 10.96 6.89
N TYR A 54 -0.16 10.86 6.15
CA TYR A 54 0.29 11.95 5.30
C TYR A 54 -0.70 12.19 4.14
N ASN A 55 -1.29 13.38 4.09
CA ASN A 55 -2.29 13.80 3.10
C ASN A 55 -3.55 12.90 2.98
N ALA A 56 -3.85 12.06 3.97
CA ALA A 56 -4.95 11.11 3.91
C ALA A 56 -6.25 11.60 4.56
N LYS A 57 -6.24 12.76 5.23
CA LYS A 57 -7.37 13.22 6.05
C LYS A 57 -8.70 13.22 5.30
N GLU A 58 -8.75 13.87 4.16
CA GLU A 58 -9.97 14.02 3.35
C GLU A 58 -10.50 12.67 2.84
N PHE A 59 -9.59 11.81 2.38
CA PHE A 59 -9.92 10.46 1.95
C PHE A 59 -10.54 9.63 3.09
N ILE A 60 -9.92 9.64 4.26
CA ILE A 60 -10.37 8.85 5.42
C ILE A 60 -11.66 9.39 6.02
N GLU A 61 -11.87 10.69 6.04
CA GLU A 61 -13.14 11.28 6.47
C GLU A 61 -14.30 10.82 5.58
N ARG A 62 -14.12 10.84 4.26
CA ARG A 62 -15.12 10.34 3.32
C ARG A 62 -15.33 8.83 3.48
N TRP A 63 -14.25 8.06 3.61
CA TRP A 63 -14.37 6.61 3.87
C TRP A 63 -15.21 6.31 5.10
N ALA A 64 -14.97 7.01 6.21
CA ALA A 64 -15.72 6.84 7.46
C ALA A 64 -17.20 7.22 7.31
N GLN A 65 -17.50 8.26 6.53
CA GLN A 65 -18.89 8.67 6.25
C GLN A 65 -19.65 7.62 5.42
N GLU A 66 -19.01 7.02 4.44
CA GLU A 66 -19.66 6.08 3.51
C GLU A 66 -19.65 4.63 4.01
N ASN A 67 -18.60 4.22 4.75
CA ASN A 67 -18.40 2.83 5.18
C ASN A 67 -18.49 2.63 6.70
N GLY A 68 -18.65 3.71 7.47
CA GLY A 68 -18.63 3.67 8.93
C GLY A 68 -17.23 3.82 9.53
N PRO A 69 -17.14 4.07 10.84
CA PRO A 69 -15.90 4.41 11.51
C PRO A 69 -15.04 3.21 11.94
N PHE A 70 -15.51 2.00 11.73
CA PHE A 70 -14.83 0.79 12.19
C PHE A 70 -13.79 0.29 11.18
N GLY A 71 -12.74 -0.36 11.69
CA GLY A 71 -11.71 -0.96 10.86
C GLY A 71 -10.78 0.05 10.18
N ILE A 72 -10.73 1.29 10.64
CA ILE A 72 -9.85 2.34 10.11
C ILE A 72 -8.60 2.41 10.98
N GLU A 73 -7.45 2.01 10.42
CA GLU A 73 -6.20 1.91 11.16
C GLU A 73 -5.16 2.89 10.63
N LYS A 74 -4.77 3.82 11.47
CA LYS A 74 -3.69 4.75 11.20
C LYS A 74 -2.34 4.06 11.42
N VAL A 75 -1.53 4.01 10.39
CA VAL A 75 -0.19 3.40 10.43
C VAL A 75 0.87 4.49 10.43
N ILE A 76 1.58 4.63 11.55
CA ILE A 76 2.71 5.55 11.65
C ILE A 76 3.95 4.83 11.13
N GLN A 77 4.54 5.36 10.06
CA GLN A 77 5.78 4.83 9.49
C GLN A 77 6.94 4.90 10.48
N GLY A 78 7.74 3.86 10.53
CA GLY A 78 8.93 3.78 11.36
C GLY A 78 9.26 2.38 11.82
N ALA A 79 10.50 2.16 12.25
CA ALA A 79 11.01 0.86 12.62
C ALA A 79 10.21 0.19 13.77
N LYS A 80 9.74 0.98 14.73
CA LYS A 80 8.94 0.47 15.84
C LYS A 80 7.61 -0.14 15.39
N THR A 81 6.96 0.45 14.40
CA THR A 81 5.66 -0.01 13.87
C THR A 81 5.83 -1.12 12.84
N GLU A 82 6.86 -1.03 12.00
CA GLU A 82 7.03 -1.86 10.81
C GLU A 82 7.82 -3.15 11.07
N SER A 83 8.62 -3.21 12.14
CA SER A 83 9.58 -4.29 12.36
C SER A 83 8.94 -5.69 12.38
N VAL A 84 7.89 -5.88 13.17
CA VAL A 84 7.18 -7.17 13.26
C VAL A 84 6.41 -7.48 11.97
N PRO A 85 5.59 -6.57 11.43
CA PRO A 85 4.90 -6.80 10.16
C PRO A 85 5.85 -7.11 8.99
N LEU A 86 6.97 -6.42 8.90
CA LEU A 86 7.97 -6.66 7.86
C LEU A 86 8.54 -8.08 7.92
N GLY A 87 8.87 -8.57 9.12
CA GLY A 87 9.34 -9.94 9.33
C GLY A 87 8.29 -10.98 8.99
N GLU A 88 7.03 -10.73 9.34
CA GLU A 88 5.91 -11.63 9.03
C GLU A 88 5.60 -11.66 7.53
N LEU A 89 5.57 -10.52 6.85
CA LEU A 89 5.37 -10.46 5.40
C LEU A 89 6.51 -11.15 4.64
N LYS A 90 7.75 -10.98 5.09
CA LYS A 90 8.90 -11.69 4.53
C LYS A 90 8.71 -13.21 4.65
N LYS A 91 8.32 -13.69 5.82
CA LYS A 91 8.04 -15.10 6.04
C LYS A 91 6.92 -15.63 5.13
N LEU A 92 5.81 -14.90 5.01
CA LEU A 92 4.72 -15.24 4.11
C LEU A 92 5.17 -15.32 2.65
N ALA A 93 6.04 -14.39 2.22
CA ALA A 93 6.61 -14.42 0.87
C ALA A 93 7.50 -15.65 0.65
N GLU A 94 8.37 -15.98 1.61
CA GLU A 94 9.24 -17.17 1.56
C GLU A 94 8.44 -18.47 1.54
N GLU A 95 7.33 -18.52 2.28
CA GLU A 95 6.41 -19.67 2.32
C GLU A 95 5.43 -19.71 1.13
N ARG A 96 5.53 -18.76 0.20
CA ARG A 96 4.64 -18.60 -0.96
C ARG A 96 3.15 -18.44 -0.59
N MET A 97 2.89 -17.84 0.56
CA MET A 97 1.56 -17.50 1.06
C MET A 97 1.12 -16.09 0.66
N LEU A 98 2.06 -15.25 0.21
CA LEU A 98 1.80 -13.91 -0.31
C LEU A 98 1.73 -13.98 -1.84
N LEU A 99 0.54 -13.78 -2.39
CA LEU A 99 0.27 -13.96 -3.81
C LEU A 99 0.00 -12.61 -4.49
N PHE A 100 0.74 -12.33 -5.52
CA PHE A 100 0.50 -11.23 -6.46
C PHE A 100 1.13 -11.58 -7.81
N ASP A 101 0.57 -11.05 -8.89
CA ASP A 101 0.99 -11.32 -10.26
C ASP A 101 1.34 -10.05 -11.06
N GLN A 102 1.04 -8.86 -10.51
CA GLN A 102 1.34 -7.60 -11.19
C GLN A 102 2.85 -7.30 -11.20
N GLU A 103 3.35 -6.91 -12.37
CA GLU A 103 4.73 -6.48 -12.53
C GLU A 103 5.08 -5.25 -11.68
N LEU A 104 4.11 -4.34 -11.47
CA LEU A 104 4.27 -3.18 -10.59
C LEU A 104 4.68 -3.59 -9.17
N MET A 105 4.03 -4.62 -8.61
CA MET A 105 4.36 -5.10 -7.26
C MET A 105 5.76 -5.75 -7.24
N THR A 106 6.10 -6.56 -8.23
CA THR A 106 7.44 -7.15 -8.38
C THR A 106 8.52 -6.08 -8.48
N PHE A 107 8.27 -5.04 -9.27
CA PHE A 107 9.17 -3.90 -9.41
C PHE A 107 9.35 -3.17 -8.07
N ALA A 108 8.27 -2.85 -7.36
CA ALA A 108 8.31 -2.18 -6.07
C ALA A 108 9.03 -3.02 -5.00
N MET A 109 8.79 -4.33 -4.97
CA MET A 109 9.50 -5.26 -4.09
C MET A 109 11.02 -5.26 -4.33
N GLY A 110 11.45 -5.20 -5.59
CA GLY A 110 12.86 -5.11 -5.97
C GLY A 110 13.53 -3.81 -5.54
N ASN A 111 12.77 -2.75 -5.31
CA ASN A 111 13.26 -1.45 -4.85
C ASN A 111 13.38 -1.34 -3.32
N CYS A 112 12.88 -2.32 -2.59
CA CYS A 112 12.84 -2.29 -1.13
C CYS A 112 14.13 -2.78 -0.50
N ILE A 113 14.53 -2.13 0.59
CA ILE A 113 15.51 -2.63 1.55
C ILE A 113 14.94 -2.53 2.96
N ALA A 114 15.43 -3.36 3.86
CA ALA A 114 15.16 -3.23 5.28
C ALA A 114 16.35 -2.57 5.97
N MET A 115 16.10 -1.49 6.70
CA MET A 115 17.10 -0.83 7.54
C MET A 115 16.85 -1.16 9.01
N GLU A 116 17.90 -1.58 9.70
CA GLU A 116 17.88 -1.85 11.13
C GLU A 116 18.31 -0.60 11.91
N ASP A 117 17.55 -0.26 12.95
CA ASP A 117 17.89 0.83 13.86
C ASP A 117 18.84 0.34 14.98
N THR A 118 19.24 1.25 15.88
CA THR A 118 20.13 0.95 17.01
C THR A 118 19.54 -0.03 18.03
N ASN A 119 18.23 -0.24 18.01
CA ASN A 119 17.51 -1.18 18.90
C ASN A 119 17.21 -2.54 18.21
N GLY A 120 17.74 -2.76 17.00
CA GLY A 120 17.50 -3.98 16.23
C GLY A 120 16.14 -4.02 15.52
N ASN A 121 15.36 -2.94 15.54
CA ASN A 121 14.12 -2.84 14.79
C ASN A 121 14.37 -2.50 13.34
N ARG A 122 13.54 -3.02 12.45
CA ARG A 122 13.67 -2.84 11.01
C ARG A 122 12.52 -2.04 10.43
N LYS A 123 12.80 -1.22 9.42
CA LYS A 123 11.82 -0.52 8.63
C LYS A 123 12.08 -0.68 7.14
N LEU A 124 11.03 -0.49 6.37
CA LEU A 124 11.07 -0.51 4.92
C LEU A 124 11.62 0.82 4.39
N LEU A 125 12.60 0.75 3.49
CA LEU A 125 13.16 1.90 2.80
C LEU A 125 13.34 1.62 1.30
N LYS A 126 13.43 2.71 0.53
CA LYS A 126 13.87 2.66 -0.86
C LYS A 126 15.38 2.37 -0.91
N GLN A 127 15.77 1.52 -1.84
CA GLN A 127 17.20 1.29 -2.11
C GLN A 127 17.88 2.54 -2.67
N ARG A 128 17.18 3.28 -3.55
CA ARG A 128 17.60 4.57 -4.11
C ARG A 128 16.47 5.59 -4.01
N HIS A 129 16.83 6.87 -3.91
CA HIS A 129 15.87 7.95 -3.71
C HIS A 129 14.80 8.04 -4.80
N GLU A 130 15.17 7.81 -6.05
CA GLU A 130 14.25 7.86 -7.21
C GLU A 130 13.33 6.63 -7.37
N GLU A 131 13.62 5.55 -6.65
CA GLU A 131 12.84 4.32 -6.73
C GLU A 131 11.52 4.43 -5.94
N LYS A 132 10.51 3.71 -6.38
CA LYS A 132 9.17 3.71 -5.78
C LYS A 132 8.88 2.39 -5.08
N ILE A 133 8.31 2.48 -3.88
CA ILE A 133 7.92 1.33 -3.04
C ILE A 133 6.48 1.47 -2.53
N ASP A 134 5.72 2.42 -3.08
CA ASP A 134 4.42 2.83 -2.53
C ASP A 134 3.42 1.65 -2.44
N SER A 135 3.40 0.76 -3.43
CA SER A 135 2.55 -0.43 -3.42
C SER A 135 2.92 -1.42 -2.32
N VAL A 136 4.21 -1.56 -2.01
CA VAL A 136 4.68 -2.42 -0.90
C VAL A 136 4.35 -1.79 0.45
N ALA A 137 4.53 -0.47 0.58
CA ALA A 137 4.13 0.26 1.77
C ALA A 137 2.62 0.14 2.03
N ALA A 138 1.80 0.28 0.99
CA ALA A 138 0.35 0.10 1.08
C ALA A 138 -0.04 -1.33 1.48
N MET A 139 0.65 -2.35 0.95
CA MET A 139 0.45 -3.74 1.36
C MET A 139 0.79 -3.94 2.85
N MET A 140 1.85 -3.31 3.33
CA MET A 140 2.21 -3.37 4.76
C MET A 140 1.16 -2.68 5.63
N ASP A 141 0.66 -1.53 5.24
CA ASP A 141 -0.42 -0.82 5.95
C ASP A 141 -1.69 -1.68 6.01
N ALA A 142 -2.06 -2.31 4.90
CA ALA A 142 -3.18 -3.23 4.84
C ALA A 142 -2.99 -4.46 5.76
N TYR A 143 -1.79 -5.01 5.80
CA TYR A 143 -1.47 -6.14 6.68
C TYR A 143 -1.53 -5.76 8.16
N ILE A 144 -1.04 -4.58 8.52
CA ILE A 144 -1.14 -4.04 9.89
C ILE A 144 -2.61 -3.87 10.29
N ALA A 145 -3.43 -3.29 9.40
CA ALA A 145 -4.87 -3.15 9.62
C ALA A 145 -5.57 -4.51 9.77
N PHE A 146 -5.23 -5.48 8.94
CA PHE A 146 -5.74 -6.86 9.05
C PHE A 146 -5.42 -7.47 10.42
N LYS A 147 -4.19 -7.35 10.89
CA LYS A 147 -3.80 -7.87 12.21
C LYS A 147 -4.58 -7.23 13.35
N ALA A 148 -4.82 -5.93 13.27
CA ALA A 148 -5.59 -5.19 14.28
C ALA A 148 -7.10 -5.54 14.28
N ASN A 149 -7.63 -6.04 13.17
CA ASN A 149 -9.05 -6.33 12.96
C ASN A 149 -9.31 -7.81 12.63
N ARG A 150 -8.51 -8.71 13.12
CA ARG A 150 -8.58 -10.14 12.77
C ARG A 150 -9.94 -10.76 12.98
N ASP A 151 -10.62 -10.39 14.06
CA ASP A 151 -11.94 -10.89 14.42
C ASP A 151 -13.01 -10.55 13.35
N ALA A 152 -12.80 -9.50 12.56
CA ALA A 152 -13.71 -9.14 11.47
C ALA A 152 -13.67 -10.12 10.28
N PHE A 153 -12.65 -10.98 10.23
CA PHE A 153 -12.44 -11.97 9.16
C PHE A 153 -12.76 -13.40 9.58
N GLU A 154 -13.07 -13.61 10.82
CA GLU A 154 -13.52 -14.89 11.40
C GLU A 154 -15.04 -14.95 11.46
#